data_d7bcbb61b0efeac1318c767aa81c10b2
#
_entry.id   d7bcbb61b0efeac1318c767aa81c10b2
#
_cell.length_a   1.000
_cell.length_b   1.000
_cell.length_c   1.000
_cell.angle_alpha   90.00
_cell.angle_beta   90.00
_cell.angle_gamma   90.00
#
_symmetry.space_group_name_H-M   'P 1'
#
loop_
_entity.id
_entity.type
_entity.pdbx_description
1 polymer ?
#
loop_
_entity_poly.entity_id
_entity_poly.type
_entity_poly.pdbx_seq_one_letter_code
_entity_poly.pdbx_strand_id
1 'polypeptide(L)'
;MNLNQRWNEYRNSYRYDHAKDLIKNVIKNQSKPNTNLYHRDMHRSAYDIQTIKRLRARFAVILNHAIKDNDYSSALDWLNDREFRLIRQSMSDPCDLFHAKFNEYFSTCEDCGKIEHEENMESAYDGDTRVCLSCFEYYYYHERSCQYVHQDDENYSNDDNDSIIGEYHSSSDQLGKIPSEFDKRKSQVFLGLELEMEVTSDYRKSERAEHILENLKICQDHKGNYHNYCLLENDGSLNDGFEMVTGYTGLDVHEKQLAFFKKPIRGLRSHDTSTCGLHIHIDKRNMTLNHATKLILFMHDSGNQKLIKTIARRTANRYAKMVNKKADYAWLKSAKRSNDPLCNLNDDRYESLNFQNERTVEFRLFKGTLKFESIMACLEFTYATWFFCKDHGYKDLNTDNFIKFICRDENKSDTKYLRAYLKQHLFDIPEVPKQNPRIENKSLVTDEI
;
A
#
# COMPACT_ATOMS: atom_id res chain seq x y z
N MET A 1 -12.41 -8.05 -48.74
CA MET A 1 -13.85 -7.96 -49.10
C MET A 1 -14.43 -6.79 -48.32
N ASN A 2 -15.18 -5.87 -48.99
CA ASN A 2 -15.75 -4.73 -48.28
C ASN A 2 -17.09 -5.09 -47.58
N LEU A 3 -17.59 -4.25 -46.68
CA LEU A 3 -18.81 -4.49 -45.90
C LEU A 3 -20.04 -4.80 -46.78
N ASN A 4 -20.14 -4.16 -47.94
CA ASN A 4 -21.26 -4.41 -48.88
C ASN A 4 -21.17 -5.80 -49.52
N GLN A 5 -19.97 -6.28 -49.81
CA GLN A 5 -19.76 -7.64 -50.34
C GLN A 5 -20.08 -8.68 -49.26
N ARG A 6 -19.59 -8.51 -48.04
CA ARG A 6 -19.92 -9.36 -46.89
C ARG A 6 -21.42 -9.39 -46.58
N TRP A 7 -22.09 -8.21 -46.66
CA TRP A 7 -23.55 -8.15 -46.52
C TRP A 7 -24.31 -8.91 -47.61
N ASN A 8 -23.85 -8.81 -48.85
CA ASN A 8 -24.49 -9.52 -49.96
C ASN A 8 -24.34 -11.05 -49.83
N GLU A 9 -23.17 -11.52 -49.38
CA GLU A 9 -22.95 -12.92 -49.07
C GLU A 9 -23.85 -13.40 -47.94
N TYR A 10 -23.89 -12.66 -46.82
CA TYR A 10 -24.78 -12.97 -45.71
C TYR A 10 -26.23 -12.96 -46.12
N ARG A 11 -26.67 -11.96 -46.88
CA ARG A 11 -28.04 -11.84 -47.38
C ARG A 11 -28.45 -13.03 -48.27
N ASN A 12 -27.52 -13.59 -48.98
CA ASN A 12 -27.75 -14.75 -49.85
C ASN A 12 -27.63 -16.09 -49.08
N SER A 13 -27.33 -16.05 -47.79
CA SER A 13 -27.26 -17.21 -46.92
C SER A 13 -28.67 -17.61 -46.44
N TYR A 14 -28.84 -18.88 -46.12
CA TYR A 14 -30.05 -19.40 -45.46
C TYR A 14 -30.50 -18.62 -44.22
N ARG A 15 -29.53 -18.09 -43.46
CA ARG A 15 -29.78 -17.32 -42.24
C ARG A 15 -30.54 -16.02 -42.48
N TYR A 16 -30.32 -15.35 -43.61
CA TYR A 16 -30.95 -14.08 -43.90
C TYR A 16 -32.46 -14.21 -44.20
N ASP A 17 -32.92 -15.31 -44.84
CA ASP A 17 -34.35 -15.47 -45.18
C ASP A 17 -35.25 -15.49 -43.95
N HIS A 18 -34.76 -15.93 -42.82
CA HIS A 18 -35.46 -15.88 -41.51
C HIS A 18 -35.38 -14.53 -40.79
N ALA A 19 -34.58 -13.60 -41.27
CA ALA A 19 -34.27 -12.34 -40.57
C ALA A 19 -34.87 -11.08 -41.20
N LYS A 20 -35.58 -11.19 -42.32
CA LYS A 20 -36.16 -10.06 -43.09
C LYS A 20 -37.02 -9.12 -42.23
N ASP A 21 -37.82 -9.67 -41.31
CA ASP A 21 -38.72 -8.89 -40.45
C ASP A 21 -37.98 -8.26 -39.27
N LEU A 22 -36.92 -8.85 -38.79
CA LEU A 22 -36.06 -8.28 -37.76
C LEU A 22 -35.36 -7.00 -38.23
N ILE A 23 -34.84 -6.97 -39.46
CA ILE A 23 -34.22 -5.78 -40.06
C ILE A 23 -35.20 -4.61 -40.10
N LYS A 24 -36.44 -4.84 -40.51
CA LYS A 24 -37.48 -3.80 -40.56
C LYS A 24 -37.80 -3.27 -39.17
N ASN A 25 -37.88 -4.15 -38.16
CA ASN A 25 -38.17 -3.77 -36.78
C ASN A 25 -37.01 -3.00 -36.11
N VAL A 26 -35.78 -3.41 -36.33
CA VAL A 26 -34.58 -2.71 -35.82
C VAL A 26 -34.48 -1.30 -36.43
N ILE A 27 -34.73 -1.15 -37.73
CA ILE A 27 -34.74 0.16 -38.41
C ILE A 27 -35.86 1.07 -37.87
N LYS A 28 -37.04 0.49 -37.58
CA LYS A 28 -38.22 1.23 -37.14
C LYS A 28 -38.13 1.69 -35.67
N ASN A 29 -37.50 0.85 -34.83
CA ASN A 29 -37.47 1.07 -33.37
C ASN A 29 -36.22 1.81 -32.87
N GLN A 30 -35.29 2.19 -33.76
CA GLN A 30 -34.17 3.02 -33.36
C GLN A 30 -34.64 4.43 -32.98
N SER A 31 -34.42 4.84 -31.71
CA SER A 31 -34.64 6.20 -31.26
C SER A 31 -33.88 7.19 -32.12
N LYS A 32 -34.44 8.39 -32.32
CA LYS A 32 -33.77 9.46 -33.10
C LYS A 32 -32.41 9.73 -32.47
N PRO A 33 -31.30 9.68 -33.24
CA PRO A 33 -29.98 10.00 -32.70
C PRO A 33 -29.93 11.40 -32.13
N ASN A 34 -29.21 11.60 -31.04
CA ASN A 34 -28.98 12.94 -30.52
C ASN A 34 -28.09 13.73 -31.50
N THR A 35 -28.73 14.62 -32.27
CA THR A 35 -28.11 15.33 -33.37
C THR A 35 -26.94 16.22 -33.01
N ASN A 36 -26.83 16.61 -31.72
CA ASN A 36 -25.76 17.52 -31.27
C ASN A 36 -24.38 16.84 -31.07
N LEU A 37 -24.35 15.54 -30.77
CA LEU A 37 -23.10 14.77 -30.65
C LEU A 37 -22.54 14.39 -32.02
N TYR A 38 -23.43 14.08 -33.00
CA TYR A 38 -23.02 13.68 -34.33
C TYR A 38 -22.43 14.81 -35.19
N HIS A 39 -22.77 16.08 -34.94
CA HIS A 39 -22.25 17.20 -35.71
C HIS A 39 -20.76 17.50 -35.50
N ARG A 40 -20.19 17.14 -34.36
CA ARG A 40 -18.79 17.41 -34.08
C ARG A 40 -17.83 16.39 -34.71
N ASP A 41 -18.26 15.15 -34.84
CA ASP A 41 -17.40 14.05 -35.34
C ASP A 41 -17.60 13.74 -36.80
N MET A 42 -18.73 14.16 -37.42
CA MET A 42 -19.03 13.93 -38.82
C MET A 42 -18.08 14.61 -39.84
N HIS A 43 -17.31 15.61 -39.41
CA HIS A 43 -16.24 16.18 -40.25
C HIS A 43 -15.06 15.22 -40.50
N ARG A 44 -15.01 14.09 -39.78
CA ARG A 44 -13.96 13.08 -39.91
C ARG A 44 -14.40 11.74 -40.54
N SER A 45 -15.69 11.44 -40.66
CA SER A 45 -16.15 10.19 -41.24
C SER A 45 -16.90 10.45 -42.54
N ALA A 46 -16.55 9.70 -43.59
CA ALA A 46 -17.19 9.78 -44.91
C ALA A 46 -18.62 9.17 -44.95
N TYR A 47 -19.22 8.84 -43.81
CA TYR A 47 -20.50 8.12 -43.76
C TYR A 47 -21.62 9.00 -43.21
N ASP A 48 -22.74 9.05 -43.93
CA ASP A 48 -23.94 9.74 -43.46
C ASP A 48 -24.71 8.92 -42.40
N ILE A 49 -25.58 9.60 -41.65
CA ILE A 49 -26.39 8.98 -40.58
C ILE A 49 -27.23 7.81 -41.08
N GLN A 50 -27.70 7.84 -42.34
CA GLN A 50 -28.52 6.77 -42.92
C GLN A 50 -27.67 5.52 -43.15
N THR A 51 -26.45 5.70 -43.63
CA THR A 51 -25.50 4.61 -43.82
C THR A 51 -25.14 3.96 -42.49
N ILE A 52 -24.86 4.76 -41.46
CA ILE A 52 -24.60 4.26 -40.10
C ILE A 52 -25.79 3.44 -39.57
N LYS A 53 -27.01 3.96 -39.67
CA LYS A 53 -28.22 3.23 -39.24
C LYS A 53 -28.41 1.91 -39.97
N ARG A 54 -28.14 1.88 -41.27
CA ARG A 54 -28.24 0.63 -42.05
C ARG A 54 -27.19 -0.39 -41.62
N LEU A 55 -25.97 0.03 -41.37
CA LEU A 55 -24.90 -0.86 -40.92
C LEU A 55 -25.21 -1.43 -39.55
N ARG A 56 -25.71 -0.61 -38.61
CA ARG A 56 -26.16 -1.06 -37.29
C ARG A 56 -27.29 -2.11 -37.38
N ALA A 57 -28.27 -1.85 -38.21
CA ALA A 57 -29.38 -2.77 -38.39
C ALA A 57 -28.89 -4.12 -38.96
N ARG A 58 -27.98 -4.09 -39.93
CA ARG A 58 -27.36 -5.30 -40.49
C ARG A 58 -26.59 -6.07 -39.46
N PHE A 59 -25.78 -5.38 -38.64
CA PHE A 59 -25.02 -6.00 -37.55
C PHE A 59 -25.94 -6.60 -36.48
N ALA A 60 -27.01 -5.91 -36.08
CA ALA A 60 -27.96 -6.42 -35.09
C ALA A 60 -28.62 -7.74 -35.56
N VAL A 61 -28.86 -7.89 -36.86
CA VAL A 61 -29.36 -9.14 -37.42
C VAL A 61 -28.32 -10.25 -37.36
N ILE A 62 -27.07 -9.94 -37.74
CA ILE A 62 -25.96 -10.90 -37.68
C ILE A 62 -25.73 -11.36 -36.24
N LEU A 63 -25.73 -10.42 -35.29
CA LEU A 63 -25.56 -10.72 -33.88
C LEU A 63 -26.68 -11.59 -33.31
N ASN A 64 -27.95 -11.29 -33.63
CA ASN A 64 -29.07 -12.12 -33.19
C ASN A 64 -28.99 -13.57 -33.72
N HIS A 65 -28.47 -13.77 -34.91
CA HIS A 65 -28.23 -15.12 -35.43
C HIS A 65 -27.02 -15.78 -34.71
N ALA A 66 -25.94 -15.03 -34.49
CA ALA A 66 -24.79 -15.52 -33.79
C ALA A 66 -25.15 -16.02 -32.37
N ILE A 67 -25.93 -15.25 -31.64
CA ILE A 67 -26.44 -15.62 -30.30
C ILE A 67 -27.32 -16.89 -30.38
N LYS A 68 -28.24 -16.96 -31.36
CA LYS A 68 -29.16 -18.09 -31.49
C LYS A 68 -28.45 -19.40 -31.84
N ASP A 69 -27.46 -19.30 -32.72
CA ASP A 69 -26.77 -20.46 -33.28
C ASP A 69 -25.48 -20.79 -32.48
N ASN A 70 -25.11 -19.94 -31.49
CA ASN A 70 -23.86 -19.98 -30.77
C ASN A 70 -22.62 -20.00 -31.70
N ASP A 71 -22.69 -19.20 -32.79
CA ASP A 71 -21.61 -19.07 -33.78
C ASP A 71 -21.37 -17.60 -34.10
N TYR A 72 -20.32 -17.03 -33.52
CA TYR A 72 -19.99 -15.61 -33.57
C TYR A 72 -19.07 -15.22 -34.74
N SER A 73 -18.65 -16.17 -35.58
CA SER A 73 -17.65 -15.92 -36.63
C SER A 73 -18.06 -14.79 -37.61
N SER A 74 -19.29 -14.78 -38.06
CA SER A 74 -19.81 -13.73 -38.97
C SER A 74 -19.92 -12.37 -38.27
N ALA A 75 -20.21 -12.34 -36.95
CA ALA A 75 -20.27 -11.11 -36.17
C ALA A 75 -18.85 -10.53 -35.95
N LEU A 76 -17.90 -11.38 -35.63
CA LEU A 76 -16.49 -10.99 -35.47
C LEU A 76 -15.86 -10.46 -36.73
N ASP A 77 -16.19 -11.08 -37.90
CA ASP A 77 -15.76 -10.61 -39.20
C ASP A 77 -16.21 -9.17 -39.48
N TRP A 78 -17.46 -8.85 -39.09
CA TRP A 78 -17.98 -7.49 -39.22
C TRP A 78 -17.31 -6.51 -38.26
N LEU A 79 -17.15 -6.90 -37.02
CA LEU A 79 -16.56 -6.05 -35.96
C LEU A 79 -15.11 -5.72 -36.25
N ASN A 80 -14.37 -6.66 -36.82
CA ASN A 80 -12.94 -6.48 -37.15
C ASN A 80 -12.71 -5.83 -38.54
N ASP A 81 -13.79 -5.61 -39.33
CA ASP A 81 -13.67 -4.86 -40.57
C ASP A 81 -13.25 -3.40 -40.30
N ARG A 82 -12.26 -2.92 -41.09
CA ARG A 82 -11.71 -1.56 -40.93
C ARG A 82 -12.76 -0.46 -41.01
N GLU A 83 -13.69 -0.59 -41.98
CA GLU A 83 -14.75 0.41 -42.19
C GLU A 83 -15.71 0.42 -40.99
N PHE A 84 -16.08 -0.75 -40.47
CA PHE A 84 -16.97 -0.85 -39.32
C PHE A 84 -16.35 -0.35 -38.05
N ARG A 85 -15.03 -0.60 -37.83
CA ARG A 85 -14.31 -0.04 -36.69
C ARG A 85 -14.27 1.50 -36.67
N LEU A 86 -14.05 2.11 -37.83
CA LEU A 86 -14.08 3.58 -37.94
C LEU A 86 -15.50 4.15 -37.65
N ILE A 87 -16.53 3.48 -38.07
CA ILE A 87 -17.91 3.85 -37.77
C ILE A 87 -18.20 3.69 -36.27
N ARG A 88 -17.74 2.62 -35.64
CA ARG A 88 -17.93 2.36 -34.22
C ARG A 88 -17.21 3.39 -33.35
N GLN A 89 -15.99 3.77 -33.69
CA GLN A 89 -15.22 4.80 -32.97
C GLN A 89 -15.89 6.19 -33.03
N SER A 90 -16.68 6.47 -34.06
CA SER A 90 -17.44 7.71 -34.17
C SER A 90 -18.75 7.72 -33.37
N MET A 91 -19.08 6.62 -32.66
CA MET A 91 -20.35 6.41 -31.98
C MET A 91 -20.18 6.27 -30.46
N SER A 92 -19.61 7.25 -29.84
CA SER A 92 -19.28 7.23 -28.41
C SER A 92 -20.45 7.59 -27.45
N ASP A 93 -21.68 7.16 -27.73
CA ASP A 93 -22.79 7.33 -26.79
C ASP A 93 -22.95 6.07 -25.92
N PRO A 94 -22.55 6.10 -24.63
CA PRO A 94 -22.64 4.94 -23.74
C PRO A 94 -24.07 4.52 -23.40
N CYS A 95 -25.08 5.31 -23.76
CA CYS A 95 -26.51 5.00 -23.50
C CYS A 95 -27.18 4.24 -24.65
N ASP A 96 -26.47 3.88 -25.69
CA ASP A 96 -27.04 3.15 -26.84
C ASP A 96 -27.18 1.66 -26.51
N LEU A 97 -28.38 1.11 -26.78
CA LEU A 97 -28.68 -0.32 -26.68
C LEU A 97 -27.68 -1.21 -27.46
N PHE A 98 -27.06 -0.64 -28.52
CA PHE A 98 -26.00 -1.31 -29.26
C PHE A 98 -24.74 -1.52 -28.39
N HIS A 99 -24.30 -0.50 -27.64
CA HIS A 99 -23.15 -0.62 -26.73
C HIS A 99 -23.41 -1.61 -25.59
N ALA A 100 -24.60 -1.57 -25.00
CA ALA A 100 -24.95 -2.50 -23.94
C ALA A 100 -24.90 -3.96 -24.44
N LYS A 101 -25.52 -4.24 -25.61
CA LYS A 101 -25.46 -5.58 -26.20
C LYS A 101 -24.08 -5.94 -26.74
N PHE A 102 -23.30 -4.97 -27.22
CA PHE A 102 -21.92 -5.23 -27.63
C PHE A 102 -21.08 -5.70 -26.47
N ASN A 103 -21.09 -4.95 -25.37
CA ASN A 103 -20.27 -5.26 -24.17
C ASN A 103 -20.73 -6.53 -23.44
N GLU A 104 -21.91 -7.06 -23.75
CA GLU A 104 -22.39 -8.35 -23.22
C GLU A 104 -21.69 -9.55 -23.89
N TYR A 105 -21.29 -9.41 -25.15
CA TYR A 105 -20.76 -10.53 -25.94
C TYR A 105 -19.34 -10.33 -26.46
N PHE A 106 -18.86 -9.11 -26.55
CA PHE A 106 -17.59 -8.80 -27.18
C PHE A 106 -16.77 -7.78 -26.39
N SER A 107 -15.47 -8.00 -26.37
CA SER A 107 -14.48 -7.04 -25.88
C SER A 107 -13.43 -6.72 -26.93
N THR A 108 -12.77 -5.59 -26.75
CA THR A 108 -11.62 -5.20 -27.57
C THR A 108 -10.36 -5.60 -26.86
N CYS A 109 -9.51 -6.37 -27.50
CA CYS A 109 -8.18 -6.68 -27.00
C CYS A 109 -7.36 -5.38 -26.88
N GLU A 110 -6.82 -5.11 -25.71
CA GLU A 110 -6.07 -3.88 -25.45
C GLU A 110 -4.71 -3.88 -26.15
N ASP A 111 -4.10 -5.05 -26.37
CA ASP A 111 -2.82 -5.15 -27.05
C ASP A 111 -2.95 -4.97 -28.58
N CYS A 112 -3.73 -5.79 -29.24
CA CYS A 112 -3.81 -5.78 -30.71
C CYS A 112 -4.99 -4.98 -31.27
N GLY A 113 -5.91 -4.51 -30.42
CA GLY A 113 -7.11 -3.78 -30.83
C GLY A 113 -8.16 -4.62 -31.57
N LYS A 114 -7.99 -5.95 -31.64
CA LYS A 114 -8.94 -6.87 -32.25
C LYS A 114 -10.14 -7.05 -31.32
N ILE A 115 -11.31 -7.21 -31.93
CA ILE A 115 -12.54 -7.51 -31.18
C ILE A 115 -12.73 -9.01 -31.21
N GLU A 116 -12.96 -9.57 -30.02
CA GLU A 116 -13.23 -10.99 -29.83
C GLU A 116 -14.49 -11.20 -28.99
N HIS A 117 -15.03 -12.41 -29.02
CA HIS A 117 -16.09 -12.82 -28.11
C HIS A 117 -15.54 -12.92 -26.68
N GLU A 118 -16.36 -12.57 -25.67
CA GLU A 118 -15.94 -12.57 -24.26
C GLU A 118 -15.33 -13.91 -23.79
N GLU A 119 -15.81 -15.04 -24.30
CA GLU A 119 -15.26 -16.36 -24.00
C GLU A 119 -13.81 -16.57 -24.51
N ASN A 120 -13.35 -15.75 -25.45
CA ASN A 120 -12.00 -15.77 -26.01
C ASN A 120 -11.13 -14.62 -25.48
N MET A 121 -11.54 -14.03 -24.37
CA MET A 121 -10.82 -12.95 -23.71
C MET A 121 -10.36 -13.38 -22.32
N GLU A 122 -9.14 -13.04 -22.01
CA GLU A 122 -8.55 -13.25 -20.70
C GLU A 122 -8.29 -11.94 -20.01
N SER A 123 -8.21 -11.98 -18.68
CA SER A 123 -7.88 -10.82 -17.87
C SER A 123 -6.42 -10.86 -17.41
N ALA A 124 -5.75 -9.74 -17.53
CA ALA A 124 -4.41 -9.53 -17.02
C ALA A 124 -4.40 -8.36 -16.02
N TYR A 125 -3.32 -8.20 -15.27
CA TYR A 125 -3.13 -7.10 -14.32
C TYR A 125 -4.34 -6.91 -13.37
N ASP A 126 -4.70 -7.96 -12.65
CA ASP A 126 -5.86 -7.99 -11.71
C ASP A 126 -7.22 -7.64 -12.36
N GLY A 127 -7.35 -7.89 -13.66
CA GLY A 127 -8.58 -7.63 -14.40
C GLY A 127 -8.66 -6.24 -15.01
N ASP A 128 -7.64 -5.41 -14.84
CA ASP A 128 -7.60 -4.06 -15.42
C ASP A 128 -7.40 -4.09 -16.94
N THR A 129 -6.78 -5.17 -17.48
CA THR A 129 -6.48 -5.33 -18.90
C THR A 129 -7.20 -6.54 -19.47
N ARG A 130 -7.91 -6.36 -20.61
CA ARG A 130 -8.59 -7.44 -21.34
C ARG A 130 -7.86 -7.74 -22.64
N VAL A 131 -7.38 -8.98 -22.81
CA VAL A 131 -6.61 -9.41 -23.97
C VAL A 131 -7.20 -10.67 -24.62
N CYS A 132 -7.09 -10.78 -25.94
CA CYS A 132 -7.55 -11.99 -26.65
C CYS A 132 -6.59 -13.16 -26.39
N LEU A 133 -7.07 -14.39 -26.55
CA LEU A 133 -6.28 -15.61 -26.32
C LEU A 133 -4.96 -15.61 -27.10
N SER A 134 -4.92 -15.05 -28.32
CA SER A 134 -3.68 -14.97 -29.12
C SER A 134 -2.64 -14.01 -28.53
N CYS A 135 -3.08 -12.91 -27.91
CA CYS A 135 -2.18 -12.00 -27.19
C CYS A 135 -1.82 -12.54 -25.83
N PHE A 136 -2.75 -13.26 -25.18
CA PHE A 136 -2.53 -13.85 -23.87
C PHE A 136 -1.42 -14.92 -23.88
N GLU A 137 -1.06 -15.49 -25.03
CA GLU A 137 0.13 -16.35 -25.18
C GLU A 137 1.45 -15.64 -24.82
N TYR A 138 1.47 -14.29 -24.83
CA TYR A 138 2.61 -13.47 -24.42
C TYR A 138 2.56 -13.06 -22.95
N TYR A 139 1.59 -13.56 -22.19
CA TYR A 139 1.45 -13.33 -20.77
C TYR A 139 1.83 -14.58 -19.99
N TYR A 140 2.46 -14.38 -18.85
CA TYR A 140 2.72 -15.45 -17.90
C TYR A 140 2.11 -15.12 -16.55
N TYR A 141 1.79 -16.16 -15.78
CA TYR A 141 1.30 -15.97 -14.42
C TYR A 141 2.46 -15.61 -13.50
N HIS A 142 2.42 -14.38 -12.98
CA HIS A 142 3.41 -13.90 -12.02
C HIS A 142 2.92 -14.25 -10.61
N GLU A 143 3.54 -15.27 -10.00
CA GLU A 143 3.07 -15.86 -8.73
C GLU A 143 2.99 -14.87 -7.58
N ARG A 144 3.88 -13.85 -7.55
CA ARG A 144 3.94 -12.87 -6.48
C ARG A 144 2.82 -11.86 -6.49
N SER A 145 2.49 -11.33 -7.67
CA SER A 145 1.37 -10.40 -7.82
C SER A 145 0.04 -11.13 -7.99
N CYS A 146 0.05 -12.47 -8.09
CA CYS A 146 -1.11 -13.33 -8.33
C CYS A 146 -1.92 -12.92 -9.55
N GLN A 147 -1.25 -12.43 -10.62
CA GLN A 147 -1.88 -11.93 -11.83
C GLN A 147 -1.10 -12.33 -13.09
N TYR A 148 -1.76 -12.29 -14.24
CA TYR A 148 -1.09 -12.45 -15.51
C TYR A 148 -0.48 -11.13 -15.97
N VAL A 149 0.79 -11.16 -16.37
CA VAL A 149 1.58 -9.99 -16.80
C VAL A 149 2.24 -10.25 -18.14
N HIS A 150 2.39 -9.21 -18.96
CA HIS A 150 3.04 -9.35 -20.28
C HIS A 150 4.53 -9.64 -20.12
N GLN A 151 5.07 -10.53 -20.97
CA GLN A 151 6.48 -10.96 -20.88
C GLN A 151 7.49 -9.83 -21.09
N ASP A 152 7.11 -8.75 -21.77
CA ASP A 152 7.97 -7.59 -22.01
C ASP A 152 7.77 -6.48 -20.96
N ASP A 153 6.95 -6.72 -19.93
CA ASP A 153 6.77 -5.75 -18.86
C ASP A 153 7.93 -5.83 -17.88
N GLU A 154 8.84 -4.87 -17.97
CA GLU A 154 10.07 -4.81 -17.16
C GLU A 154 9.79 -4.74 -15.64
N ASN A 155 8.58 -4.33 -15.24
CA ASN A 155 8.19 -4.28 -13.82
C ASN A 155 7.95 -5.68 -13.23
N TYR A 156 7.78 -6.69 -14.08
CA TYR A 156 7.50 -8.08 -13.71
C TYR A 156 8.54 -9.05 -14.28
N SER A 157 9.79 -8.60 -14.48
CA SER A 157 10.85 -9.47 -15.00
C SER A 157 11.06 -10.68 -14.07
N ASN A 158 11.13 -11.87 -14.67
CA ASN A 158 11.45 -13.14 -13.99
C ASN A 158 12.93 -13.25 -13.62
N ASP A 159 13.65 -12.13 -13.42
CA ASP A 159 15.00 -12.20 -12.91
C ASP A 159 14.96 -12.89 -11.52
N ASP A 160 15.80 -13.92 -11.34
CA ASP A 160 15.94 -14.69 -10.10
C ASP A 160 16.23 -13.82 -8.86
N ASN A 161 16.47 -12.52 -9.05
CA ASN A 161 16.63 -11.50 -8.03
C ASN A 161 15.32 -11.09 -7.32
N ASP A 162 14.16 -11.44 -7.83
CA ASP A 162 12.87 -11.14 -7.21
C ASP A 162 12.61 -11.93 -5.91
N SER A 163 13.37 -13.00 -5.66
CA SER A 163 13.32 -13.72 -4.38
C SER A 163 13.76 -12.88 -3.16
N ILE A 164 14.36 -11.71 -3.40
CA ILE A 164 14.94 -10.84 -2.36
C ILE A 164 13.88 -9.98 -1.70
N ILE A 165 12.88 -9.52 -2.46
CA ILE A 165 11.74 -8.74 -1.96
C ILE A 165 10.52 -9.66 -1.96
N GLY A 166 10.02 -9.99 -0.78
CA GLY A 166 8.85 -10.85 -0.61
C GLY A 166 7.55 -10.15 -1.00
N GLU A 167 6.48 -10.92 -1.03
CA GLU A 167 5.13 -10.38 -1.19
C GLU A 167 4.70 -9.56 0.04
N TYR A 168 3.69 -8.74 -0.13
CA TYR A 168 3.10 -7.96 0.95
C TYR A 168 2.63 -8.87 2.10
N HIS A 169 3.10 -8.59 3.32
CA HIS A 169 2.86 -9.38 4.54
C HIS A 169 3.39 -10.82 4.55
N SER A 170 4.33 -11.17 3.67
CA SER A 170 4.95 -12.50 3.63
C SER A 170 5.97 -12.75 4.75
N SER A 171 6.45 -11.69 5.41
CA SER A 171 7.49 -11.78 6.44
C SER A 171 6.99 -12.26 7.81
N SER A 172 5.68 -12.25 8.06
CA SER A 172 5.08 -12.51 9.38
C SER A 172 5.49 -13.87 9.98
N ASP A 173 5.68 -14.89 9.14
CA ASP A 173 6.03 -16.25 9.56
C ASP A 173 7.55 -16.49 9.61
N GLN A 174 8.34 -15.61 9.01
CA GLN A 174 9.80 -15.72 8.90
C GLN A 174 10.54 -14.85 9.93
N LEU A 175 9.88 -13.82 10.45
CA LEU A 175 10.43 -12.91 11.45
C LEU A 175 9.87 -13.25 12.83
N GLY A 176 10.77 -13.37 13.79
CA GLY A 176 10.41 -13.75 15.16
C GLY A 176 10.98 -12.80 16.20
N LYS A 177 10.86 -13.22 17.45
CA LYS A 177 11.48 -12.53 18.57
C LYS A 177 12.99 -12.71 18.53
N ILE A 178 13.72 -11.60 18.56
CA ILE A 178 15.16 -11.57 18.70
C ILE A 178 15.50 -11.25 20.15
N PRO A 179 16.15 -12.17 20.89
CA PRO A 179 16.54 -11.93 22.27
C PRO A 179 17.47 -10.72 22.42
N SER A 180 17.19 -9.87 23.39
CA SER A 180 17.98 -8.70 23.66
C SER A 180 18.39 -8.61 25.13
N GLU A 181 19.47 -7.88 25.46
CA GLU A 181 19.85 -7.60 26.84
C GLU A 181 18.84 -6.71 27.55
N PHE A 182 18.08 -5.96 26.80
CA PHE A 182 17.00 -5.11 27.27
C PHE A 182 15.91 -5.92 27.98
N ASP A 183 15.73 -7.19 27.61
CA ASP A 183 14.79 -8.13 28.24
C ASP A 183 15.05 -8.34 29.73
N LYS A 184 16.29 -8.12 30.15
CA LYS A 184 16.70 -8.31 31.57
C LYS A 184 16.30 -7.15 32.46
N ARG A 185 16.01 -5.97 31.89
CA ARG A 185 15.87 -4.74 32.67
C ARG A 185 14.47 -4.53 33.22
N LYS A 186 13.42 -4.80 32.48
CA LYS A 186 12.00 -4.62 32.91
C LYS A 186 11.07 -5.24 31.87
N SER A 187 9.96 -5.83 32.30
CA SER A 187 8.77 -6.13 31.51
C SER A 187 8.92 -6.10 29.97
N GLN A 188 9.45 -7.11 29.40
CA GLN A 188 9.28 -7.68 28.05
C GLN A 188 8.43 -6.88 27.04
N VAL A 189 8.83 -5.65 26.75
CA VAL A 189 8.21 -4.83 25.71
C VAL A 189 9.13 -4.83 24.50
N PHE A 190 8.66 -5.41 23.41
CA PHE A 190 9.40 -5.54 22.17
C PHE A 190 8.83 -4.59 21.13
N LEU A 191 9.71 -4.11 20.27
CA LEU A 191 9.40 -3.25 19.15
C LEU A 191 9.73 -3.96 17.85
N GLY A 192 8.90 -3.81 16.84
CA GLY A 192 9.19 -4.06 15.44
C GLY A 192 9.02 -2.76 14.66
N LEU A 193 9.66 -2.65 13.52
CA LEU A 193 9.45 -1.52 12.63
C LEU A 193 9.23 -1.97 11.19
N GLU A 194 8.46 -1.18 10.48
CA GLU A 194 8.26 -1.19 9.04
C GLU A 194 8.78 0.14 8.52
N LEU A 195 9.77 0.10 7.62
CA LEU A 195 10.37 1.30 7.04
C LEU A 195 10.20 1.27 5.54
N GLU A 196 9.36 2.16 5.04
CA GLU A 196 9.10 2.32 3.62
C GLU A 196 10.19 3.15 2.94
N MET A 197 10.68 2.65 1.80
CA MET A 197 11.75 3.25 1.02
C MET A 197 11.41 3.23 -0.46
N GLU A 198 11.75 4.30 -1.17
CA GLU A 198 11.69 4.38 -2.63
C GLU A 198 13.10 4.42 -3.22
N VAL A 199 13.23 3.85 -4.41
CA VAL A 199 14.48 3.84 -5.19
C VAL A 199 14.48 5.06 -6.11
N THR A 200 15.63 5.69 -6.29
CA THR A 200 15.78 6.78 -7.26
C THR A 200 16.04 6.21 -8.67
N SER A 201 15.59 6.91 -9.69
CA SER A 201 15.60 6.48 -11.11
C SER A 201 16.97 6.02 -11.65
N ASP A 202 18.06 6.34 -10.97
CA ASP A 202 19.42 6.00 -11.39
C ASP A 202 19.88 4.61 -10.89
N TYR A 203 19.04 3.90 -10.13
CA TYR A 203 19.38 2.64 -9.47
C TYR A 203 18.30 1.60 -9.68
N ARG A 204 18.68 0.32 -9.69
CA ARG A 204 17.73 -0.80 -9.74
C ARG A 204 17.20 -1.13 -8.35
N LYS A 205 15.91 -1.46 -8.27
CA LYS A 205 15.24 -1.84 -7.03
C LYS A 205 15.90 -3.06 -6.38
N SER A 206 16.21 -4.09 -7.16
CA SER A 206 16.89 -5.30 -6.70
C SER A 206 18.26 -5.01 -6.08
N GLU A 207 19.09 -4.19 -6.73
CA GLU A 207 20.43 -3.83 -6.21
C GLU A 207 20.35 -3.11 -4.86
N ARG A 208 19.32 -2.27 -4.67
CA ARG A 208 19.14 -1.55 -3.40
C ARG A 208 18.60 -2.47 -2.32
N ALA A 209 17.73 -3.41 -2.69
CA ALA A 209 17.23 -4.45 -1.81
C ALA A 209 18.37 -5.37 -1.34
N GLU A 210 19.21 -5.87 -2.25
CA GLU A 210 20.42 -6.66 -1.93
C GLU A 210 21.30 -5.93 -0.94
N HIS A 211 21.63 -4.67 -1.23
CA HIS A 211 22.48 -3.87 -0.35
C HIS A 211 21.94 -3.74 1.07
N ILE A 212 20.61 -3.60 1.24
CA ILE A 212 19.98 -3.60 2.56
C ILE A 212 20.12 -4.97 3.24
N LEU A 213 19.78 -6.05 2.54
CA LEU A 213 19.79 -7.40 3.12
C LEU A 213 21.20 -7.89 3.45
N GLU A 214 22.20 -7.63 2.64
CA GLU A 214 23.60 -7.95 2.93
C GLU A 214 24.07 -7.39 4.26
N ASN A 215 23.57 -6.21 4.65
CA ASN A 215 24.00 -5.51 5.85
C ASN A 215 23.07 -5.68 7.05
N LEU A 216 21.78 -5.96 6.82
CA LEU A 216 20.77 -5.95 7.87
C LEU A 216 20.03 -7.26 8.07
N LYS A 217 20.00 -8.18 7.08
CA LYS A 217 19.18 -9.40 7.15
C LYS A 217 19.44 -10.22 8.41
N ILE A 218 20.71 -10.34 8.79
CA ILE A 218 21.14 -11.21 9.91
C ILE A 218 21.72 -10.39 11.04
N CYS A 219 21.30 -10.67 12.26
CA CYS A 219 21.90 -10.14 13.47
C CYS A 219 22.29 -11.26 14.44
N GLN A 220 23.17 -10.95 15.39
CA GLN A 220 23.47 -11.81 16.52
C GLN A 220 22.80 -11.28 17.79
N ASP A 221 22.19 -12.17 18.57
CA ASP A 221 21.72 -11.85 19.90
C ASP A 221 22.90 -11.72 20.91
N HIS A 222 22.60 -11.38 22.15
CA HIS A 222 23.59 -11.26 23.23
C HIS A 222 24.29 -12.59 23.61
N LYS A 223 23.77 -13.73 23.14
CA LYS A 223 24.36 -15.07 23.34
C LYS A 223 25.17 -15.54 22.14
N GLY A 224 25.21 -14.75 21.07
CA GLY A 224 25.91 -15.09 19.83
C GLY A 224 25.09 -15.93 18.82
N ASN A 225 23.79 -16.18 19.09
CA ASN A 225 22.95 -16.86 18.13
C ASN A 225 22.54 -15.93 17.00
N TYR A 226 22.44 -16.48 15.77
CA TYR A 226 22.01 -15.74 14.60
C TYR A 226 20.49 -15.73 14.48
N HIS A 227 19.95 -14.57 14.05
CA HIS A 227 18.54 -14.35 13.83
C HIS A 227 18.30 -13.56 12.55
N ASN A 228 17.19 -13.77 11.87
CA ASN A 228 16.73 -12.85 10.83
C ASN A 228 16.30 -11.54 11.51
N TYR A 229 17.02 -10.44 11.18
CA TYR A 229 16.66 -9.13 11.71
C TYR A 229 15.58 -8.47 10.88
N CYS A 230 15.72 -8.49 9.55
CA CYS A 230 14.71 -7.91 8.65
C CYS A 230 14.53 -8.75 7.39
N LEU A 231 13.41 -8.51 6.75
CA LEU A 231 13.09 -8.92 5.39
C LEU A 231 12.56 -7.70 4.64
N LEU A 232 12.50 -7.81 3.33
CA LEU A 232 11.94 -6.78 2.46
C LEU A 232 10.66 -7.31 1.84
N GLU A 233 9.65 -6.43 1.72
CA GLU A 233 8.36 -6.73 1.13
C GLU A 233 7.97 -5.69 0.09
N ASN A 234 7.18 -6.09 -0.89
CA ASN A 234 6.54 -5.17 -1.81
C ASN A 234 5.40 -4.45 -1.08
N ASP A 235 5.27 -3.15 -1.28
CA ASP A 235 4.12 -2.35 -0.83
C ASP A 235 3.57 -1.55 -2.01
N GLY A 236 2.35 -1.86 -2.43
CA GLY A 236 1.65 -1.21 -3.54
C GLY A 236 1.31 0.28 -3.31
N SER A 237 1.55 0.82 -2.10
CA SER A 237 1.41 2.26 -1.84
C SER A 237 2.62 3.08 -2.27
N LEU A 238 3.75 2.42 -2.58
CA LEU A 238 5.00 3.04 -3.00
C LEU A 238 5.05 3.16 -4.54
N ASN A 239 5.69 4.21 -5.05
CA ASN A 239 5.82 4.39 -6.51
C ASN A 239 6.84 3.41 -7.11
N ASP A 240 8.04 3.36 -6.57
CA ASP A 240 9.09 2.41 -6.92
C ASP A 240 9.90 2.16 -5.66
N GLY A 241 9.52 1.16 -4.91
CA GLY A 241 10.08 0.98 -3.59
C GLY A 241 9.77 -0.38 -2.98
N PHE A 242 10.18 -0.50 -1.73
CA PHE A 242 9.93 -1.66 -0.89
C PHE A 242 9.87 -1.24 0.59
N GLU A 243 9.28 -2.09 1.37
CA GLU A 243 9.20 -1.95 2.82
C GLU A 243 10.20 -2.89 3.51
N MET A 244 10.95 -2.36 4.47
CA MET A 244 11.79 -3.18 5.35
C MET A 244 11.02 -3.48 6.63
N VAL A 245 10.70 -4.73 6.85
CA VAL A 245 10.02 -5.24 8.05
C VAL A 245 11.05 -5.92 8.96
N THR A 246 11.03 -5.61 10.26
CA THR A 246 11.99 -6.20 11.21
C THR A 246 11.35 -7.23 12.13
N GLY A 247 12.15 -8.17 12.62
CA GLY A 247 11.82 -8.95 13.79
C GLY A 247 11.60 -8.05 15.02
N TYR A 248 10.86 -8.53 16.00
CA TYR A 248 10.59 -7.76 17.23
C TYR A 248 11.66 -8.00 18.30
N THR A 249 12.21 -6.89 18.80
CA THR A 249 13.34 -6.93 19.72
C THR A 249 13.40 -5.68 20.63
N GLY A 250 14.43 -5.58 21.48
CA GLY A 250 14.71 -4.42 22.31
C GLY A 250 15.44 -3.30 21.57
N LEU A 251 15.46 -2.11 22.18
CA LEU A 251 16.12 -0.91 21.62
C LEU A 251 17.61 -1.12 21.34
N ASP A 252 18.30 -1.93 22.14
CA ASP A 252 19.73 -2.23 22.01
C ASP A 252 20.07 -2.97 20.70
N VAL A 253 19.27 -3.94 20.32
CA VAL A 253 19.45 -4.65 19.03
C VAL A 253 19.09 -3.74 17.86
N HIS A 254 17.99 -2.99 17.95
CA HIS A 254 17.65 -1.99 16.94
C HIS A 254 18.75 -0.95 16.76
N GLU A 255 19.30 -0.41 17.85
CA GLU A 255 20.39 0.56 17.78
C GLU A 255 21.62 0.00 17.05
N LYS A 256 22.00 -1.25 17.38
CA LYS A 256 23.13 -1.90 16.75
C LYS A 256 22.95 -2.10 15.26
N GLN A 257 21.80 -2.65 14.87
CA GLN A 257 21.52 -2.98 13.46
C GLN A 257 21.25 -1.72 12.62
N LEU A 258 20.39 -0.83 13.10
CA LEU A 258 20.06 0.40 12.38
C LEU A 258 21.23 1.40 12.29
N ALA A 259 22.33 1.16 13.01
CA ALA A 259 23.56 1.93 12.86
C ALA A 259 24.11 1.92 11.41
N PHE A 260 23.69 0.98 10.59
CA PHE A 260 23.89 0.97 9.15
C PHE A 260 23.45 2.29 8.49
N PHE A 261 22.33 2.87 8.92
CA PHE A 261 21.80 4.14 8.41
C PHE A 261 22.56 5.40 8.91
N LYS A 262 23.63 5.25 9.67
CA LYS A 262 24.52 6.40 10.01
C LYS A 262 25.25 6.94 8.78
N LYS A 263 25.38 6.13 7.74
CA LYS A 263 25.93 6.54 6.45
C LYS A 263 24.79 6.71 5.45
N PRO A 264 24.81 7.78 4.64
CA PRO A 264 23.83 7.94 3.57
C PRO A 264 23.89 6.77 2.58
N ILE A 265 22.71 6.24 2.22
CA ILE A 265 22.60 5.17 1.22
C ILE A 265 22.19 5.82 -0.09
N ARG A 266 23.10 5.78 -1.07
CA ARG A 266 22.80 6.31 -2.40
C ARG A 266 21.71 5.47 -3.06
N GLY A 267 20.83 6.12 -3.80
CA GLY A 267 19.78 5.45 -4.55
C GLY A 267 18.54 5.11 -3.73
N LEU A 268 18.52 5.38 -2.41
CA LEU A 268 17.35 5.22 -1.57
C LEU A 268 16.90 6.55 -0.96
N ARG A 269 15.60 6.75 -0.90
CA ARG A 269 14.95 7.88 -0.26
C ARG A 269 13.72 7.40 0.53
N SER A 270 13.33 8.15 1.54
CA SER A 270 12.14 7.91 2.33
C SER A 270 11.52 9.24 2.78
N HIS A 271 12.34 10.17 3.30
CA HIS A 271 11.86 11.45 3.82
C HIS A 271 11.28 12.38 2.72
N ASP A 272 11.85 12.38 1.52
CA ASP A 272 11.47 13.30 0.44
C ASP A 272 10.32 12.79 -0.44
N THR A 273 9.68 11.70 -0.02
CA THR A 273 8.54 11.11 -0.69
C THR A 273 7.21 11.57 -0.07
N SER A 274 6.13 11.46 -0.81
CA SER A 274 4.76 11.65 -0.30
C SER A 274 4.13 10.37 0.24
N THR A 275 4.70 9.22 -0.11
CA THR A 275 4.21 7.88 0.15
C THR A 275 4.83 7.28 1.41
N CYS A 276 6.16 7.33 1.54
CA CYS A 276 6.89 6.63 2.59
C CYS A 276 6.54 7.05 4.02
N GLY A 277 6.30 6.07 4.85
CA GLY A 277 6.14 6.15 6.31
C GLY A 277 7.21 5.37 7.07
N LEU A 278 7.15 5.48 8.37
CA LEU A 278 7.82 4.63 9.34
C LEU A 278 6.74 4.19 10.34
N HIS A 279 6.46 2.90 10.38
CA HIS A 279 5.52 2.33 11.32
C HIS A 279 6.27 1.58 12.42
N ILE A 280 5.85 1.73 13.66
CA ILE A 280 6.48 1.07 14.79
C ILE A 280 5.44 0.28 15.55
N HIS A 281 5.67 -1.02 15.64
CA HIS A 281 4.83 -1.97 16.34
C HIS A 281 5.35 -2.19 17.76
N ILE A 282 4.45 -2.15 18.75
CA ILE A 282 4.76 -2.45 20.14
C ILE A 282 3.79 -3.51 20.66
N ASP A 283 4.28 -4.48 21.42
CA ASP A 283 3.50 -5.60 21.95
C ASP A 283 2.33 -5.11 22.83
N LYS A 284 1.10 -5.53 22.51
CA LYS A 284 -0.11 -5.18 23.27
C LYS A 284 -0.65 -6.30 24.18
N ARG A 285 -0.08 -7.50 24.15
CA ARG A 285 -0.60 -8.66 24.88
C ARG A 285 -0.79 -8.45 26.37
N ASN A 286 0.03 -7.59 26.97
CA ASN A 286 -0.04 -7.21 28.39
C ASN A 286 -0.67 -5.84 28.61
N MET A 287 -1.30 -5.25 27.60
CA MET A 287 -1.93 -3.94 27.67
C MET A 287 -3.36 -4.08 28.18
N THR A 288 -3.71 -3.32 29.20
CA THR A 288 -5.10 -3.22 29.66
C THR A 288 -5.86 -2.17 28.83
N LEU A 289 -7.17 -2.26 28.79
CA LEU A 289 -8.02 -1.23 28.15
C LEU A 289 -7.76 0.18 28.76
N ASN A 290 -7.50 0.25 30.05
CA ASN A 290 -7.17 1.51 30.73
C ASN A 290 -5.84 2.08 30.21
N HIS A 291 -4.82 1.25 30.01
CA HIS A 291 -3.53 1.66 29.44
C HIS A 291 -3.68 2.14 28.01
N ALA A 292 -4.37 1.38 27.15
CA ALA A 292 -4.66 1.75 25.77
C ALA A 292 -5.45 3.07 25.67
N THR A 293 -6.43 3.27 26.54
CA THR A 293 -7.20 4.53 26.65
C THR A 293 -6.28 5.72 26.98
N LYS A 294 -5.36 5.56 27.93
CA LYS A 294 -4.40 6.60 28.30
C LYS A 294 -3.46 6.92 27.13
N LEU A 295 -3.01 5.91 26.41
CA LEU A 295 -2.16 6.08 25.23
C LEU A 295 -2.88 6.90 24.13
N ILE A 296 -4.10 6.54 23.81
CA ILE A 296 -4.94 7.27 22.83
C ILE A 296 -5.12 8.73 23.29
N LEU A 297 -5.48 8.94 24.55
CA LEU A 297 -5.72 10.29 25.06
C LEU A 297 -4.45 11.15 25.05
N PHE A 298 -3.29 10.60 25.40
CA PHE A 298 -2.02 11.32 25.32
C PHE A 298 -1.69 11.73 23.89
N MET A 299 -1.82 10.79 22.95
CA MET A 299 -1.46 11.02 21.55
C MET A 299 -2.39 12.01 20.85
N HIS A 300 -3.66 12.05 21.24
CA HIS A 300 -4.68 12.90 20.59
C HIS A 300 -5.03 14.17 21.37
N ASP A 301 -4.42 14.43 22.51
CA ASP A 301 -4.63 15.66 23.28
C ASP A 301 -4.09 16.88 22.53
N SER A 302 -4.90 17.93 22.44
CA SER A 302 -4.52 19.19 21.78
C SER A 302 -3.29 19.84 22.44
N GLY A 303 -3.13 19.72 23.75
CA GLY A 303 -1.97 20.22 24.51
C GLY A 303 -0.67 19.51 24.17
N ASN A 304 -0.73 18.26 23.69
CA ASN A 304 0.44 17.46 23.32
C ASN A 304 0.79 17.56 21.83
N GLN A 305 -0.04 18.22 20.99
CA GLN A 305 0.10 18.21 19.53
C GLN A 305 1.42 18.79 19.03
N LYS A 306 2.03 19.74 19.75
CA LYS A 306 3.36 20.26 19.39
C LYS A 306 4.39 19.14 19.48
N LEU A 307 4.43 18.38 20.56
CA LEU A 307 5.32 17.23 20.74
C LEU A 307 5.08 16.16 19.68
N ILE A 308 3.81 15.75 19.51
CA ILE A 308 3.42 14.68 18.59
C ILE A 308 3.80 15.03 17.13
N LYS A 309 3.45 16.22 16.66
CA LYS A 309 3.79 16.66 15.29
C LYS A 309 5.29 16.81 15.07
N THR A 310 6.03 17.24 16.09
CA THR A 310 7.48 17.37 16.02
C THR A 310 8.14 16.00 15.81
N ILE A 311 7.78 15.00 16.59
CA ILE A 311 8.36 13.66 16.46
C ILE A 311 7.84 12.93 15.21
N ALA A 312 6.58 13.15 14.83
CA ALA A 312 6.00 12.59 13.63
C ALA A 312 6.65 13.12 12.34
N ARG A 313 7.17 14.35 12.36
CA ARG A 313 7.74 15.07 11.20
C ARG A 313 6.77 15.26 10.04
N ARG A 314 5.48 15.05 10.27
CA ARG A 314 4.39 15.32 9.32
C ARG A 314 3.13 15.75 10.04
N THR A 315 2.27 16.43 9.32
CA THR A 315 0.87 16.62 9.73
C THR A 315 0.07 15.35 9.42
N ALA A 316 -1.07 15.18 10.08
CA ALA A 316 -1.98 14.09 9.78
C ALA A 316 -2.33 14.03 8.28
N ASN A 317 -2.38 12.84 7.70
CA ASN A 317 -2.81 12.56 6.35
C ASN A 317 -3.86 11.45 6.33
N ARG A 318 -4.28 11.00 5.13
CA ARG A 318 -5.30 9.94 5.00
C ARG A 318 -4.87 8.58 5.56
N TYR A 319 -3.56 8.31 5.66
CA TYR A 319 -2.98 7.04 6.14
C TYR A 319 -2.50 7.09 7.60
N ALA A 320 -2.57 8.28 8.24
CA ALA A 320 -2.20 8.48 9.63
C ALA A 320 -3.09 9.57 10.24
N LYS A 321 -4.37 9.28 10.34
CA LYS A 321 -5.40 10.23 10.80
C LYS A 321 -5.23 10.54 12.28
N MET A 322 -5.19 11.82 12.62
CA MET A 322 -5.26 12.31 13.99
C MET A 322 -6.70 12.60 14.36
N VAL A 323 -7.39 11.62 14.90
CA VAL A 323 -8.82 11.73 15.28
C VAL A 323 -8.94 12.37 16.67
N ASN A 324 -9.83 13.35 16.84
CA ASN A 324 -10.09 13.94 18.16
C ASN A 324 -10.93 12.99 19.03
N LYS A 325 -10.28 12.04 19.66
CA LYS A 325 -10.93 11.05 20.55
C LYS A 325 -11.45 11.63 21.87
N LYS A 326 -11.08 12.87 22.23
CA LYS A 326 -11.61 13.54 23.44
C LYS A 326 -12.98 14.16 23.26
N ALA A 327 -13.38 14.47 22.04
CA ALA A 327 -14.67 15.13 21.78
C ALA A 327 -15.85 14.22 22.11
N ASP A 328 -15.68 12.90 21.94
CA ASP A 328 -16.70 11.90 22.23
C ASP A 328 -16.05 10.60 22.70
N TYR A 329 -16.49 10.08 23.85
CA TYR A 329 -16.04 8.80 24.39
C TYR A 329 -16.88 7.60 23.89
N ALA A 330 -17.67 7.77 22.81
CA ALA A 330 -18.49 6.70 22.25
C ALA A 330 -17.64 5.49 21.85
N TRP A 331 -16.45 5.72 21.25
CA TRP A 331 -15.46 4.70 20.90
C TRP A 331 -15.08 3.81 22.10
N LEU A 332 -14.87 4.39 23.30
CA LEU A 332 -14.52 3.62 24.49
C LEU A 332 -15.70 2.80 25.00
N LYS A 333 -16.92 3.35 24.91
CA LYS A 333 -18.14 2.61 25.30
C LYS A 333 -18.38 1.43 24.33
N SER A 334 -18.14 1.63 23.04
CA SER A 334 -18.24 0.57 22.02
C SER A 334 -17.21 -0.51 22.30
N ALA A 335 -15.94 -0.15 22.47
CA ALA A 335 -14.85 -1.10 22.76
C ALA A 335 -15.13 -1.94 24.01
N LYS A 336 -15.63 -1.36 25.10
CA LYS A 336 -15.97 -2.08 26.34
C LYS A 336 -17.06 -3.16 26.17
N ARG A 337 -17.90 -3.05 25.15
CA ARG A 337 -18.98 -4.01 24.85
C ARG A 337 -18.53 -5.10 23.87
N SER A 338 -17.36 -4.97 23.30
CA SER A 338 -16.80 -5.91 22.34
C SER A 338 -16.16 -7.12 23.01
N ASN A 339 -16.10 -8.24 22.29
CA ASN A 339 -15.35 -9.43 22.69
C ASN A 339 -13.84 -9.20 22.66
N ASP A 340 -13.36 -8.28 21.80
CA ASP A 340 -11.99 -7.79 21.81
C ASP A 340 -11.98 -6.27 22.00
N PRO A 341 -11.92 -5.81 23.26
CA PRO A 341 -11.97 -4.39 23.58
C PRO A 341 -10.81 -3.58 23.00
N LEU A 342 -9.62 -4.17 22.84
CA LEU A 342 -8.45 -3.44 22.30
C LEU A 342 -8.56 -3.25 20.80
N CYS A 343 -8.89 -4.28 20.04
CA CYS A 343 -9.03 -4.16 18.58
C CYS A 343 -10.15 -3.20 18.17
N ASN A 344 -11.17 -3.04 19.02
CA ASN A 344 -12.30 -2.12 18.77
C ASN A 344 -12.11 -0.70 19.30
N LEU A 345 -10.87 -0.28 19.58
CA LEU A 345 -10.54 1.10 19.92
C LEU A 345 -10.42 2.02 18.72
N ASN A 346 -10.24 1.46 17.52
CA ASN A 346 -10.17 2.17 16.23
C ASN A 346 -11.36 1.82 15.36
N ASP A 347 -11.88 2.83 14.67
CA ASP A 347 -12.86 2.66 13.61
C ASP A 347 -12.19 2.34 12.27
N ASP A 348 -10.91 2.77 12.10
CA ASP A 348 -10.15 2.69 10.86
C ASP A 348 -8.68 2.34 11.16
N ARG A 349 -8.12 1.37 10.41
CA ARG A 349 -6.70 1.00 10.49
C ARG A 349 -5.74 2.15 10.16
N TYR A 350 -6.22 3.17 9.46
CA TYR A 350 -5.44 4.35 9.09
C TYR A 350 -5.42 5.46 10.14
N GLU A 351 -5.83 5.20 11.37
CA GLU A 351 -5.56 6.11 12.48
C GLU A 351 -4.08 6.11 12.85
N SER A 352 -3.58 7.21 13.42
CA SER A 352 -2.18 7.37 13.84
C SER A 352 -1.70 6.33 14.85
N LEU A 353 -2.63 5.75 15.61
CA LEU A 353 -2.46 4.55 16.42
C LEU A 353 -3.45 3.49 15.91
N ASN A 354 -2.97 2.37 15.45
CA ASN A 354 -3.77 1.25 15.01
C ASN A 354 -3.73 0.11 16.03
N PHE A 355 -4.88 -0.24 16.60
CA PHE A 355 -5.06 -1.33 17.55
C PHE A 355 -5.65 -2.61 16.92
N GLN A 356 -5.98 -2.58 15.62
CA GLN A 356 -6.63 -3.71 14.94
C GLN A 356 -5.69 -4.91 14.74
N ASN A 357 -4.37 -4.71 14.74
CA ASN A 357 -3.42 -5.81 14.69
C ASN A 357 -3.61 -6.75 15.89
N GLU A 358 -3.55 -8.06 15.67
CA GLU A 358 -3.81 -9.08 16.72
C GLU A 358 -2.90 -8.93 17.94
N ARG A 359 -1.60 -8.73 17.72
CA ARG A 359 -0.57 -8.78 18.78
C ARG A 359 0.06 -7.46 19.13
N THR A 360 -0.09 -6.43 18.30
CA THR A 360 0.62 -5.17 18.47
C THR A 360 -0.31 -3.96 18.40
N VAL A 361 0.15 -2.84 18.98
CA VAL A 361 -0.30 -1.50 18.62
C VAL A 361 0.70 -0.93 17.63
N GLU A 362 0.23 -0.44 16.51
CA GLU A 362 1.04 0.16 15.48
C GLU A 362 0.96 1.69 15.56
N PHE A 363 2.12 2.32 15.65
CA PHE A 363 2.30 3.76 15.58
C PHE A 363 2.58 4.16 14.14
N ARG A 364 1.57 4.61 13.41
CA ARG A 364 1.62 4.98 11.98
C ARG A 364 1.95 6.45 11.71
N LEU A 365 2.16 7.23 12.74
CA LEU A 365 2.24 8.69 12.63
C LEU A 365 3.55 9.21 12.03
N PHE A 366 4.61 8.43 12.01
CA PHE A 366 5.93 8.93 11.65
C PHE A 366 6.12 9.03 10.14
N LYS A 367 6.72 10.13 9.68
CA LYS A 367 7.19 10.26 8.30
C LYS A 367 8.42 9.35 8.11
N GLY A 368 8.49 8.70 6.97
CA GLY A 368 9.63 7.88 6.59
C GLY A 368 10.96 8.64 6.69
N THR A 369 12.05 7.95 6.99
CA THR A 369 13.38 8.55 7.10
C THR A 369 14.47 7.49 7.10
N LEU A 370 15.57 7.77 6.42
CA LEU A 370 16.80 6.96 6.47
C LEU A 370 17.84 7.54 7.44
N LYS A 371 17.48 8.57 8.21
CA LYS A 371 18.39 9.16 9.19
C LYS A 371 18.34 8.36 10.49
N PHE A 372 19.45 7.70 10.85
CA PHE A 372 19.57 6.83 12.01
C PHE A 372 19.02 7.44 13.30
N GLU A 373 19.46 8.67 13.65
CA GLU A 373 19.05 9.34 14.88
C GLU A 373 17.53 9.61 14.92
N SER A 374 16.94 9.84 13.75
CA SER A 374 15.50 10.06 13.64
C SER A 374 14.71 8.76 13.78
N ILE A 375 15.20 7.65 13.20
CA ILE A 375 14.59 6.32 13.39
C ILE A 375 14.63 5.96 14.88
N MET A 376 15.79 6.08 15.50
CA MET A 376 15.97 5.77 16.93
C MET A 376 15.11 6.66 17.83
N ALA A 377 14.99 7.96 17.51
CA ALA A 377 14.10 8.86 18.25
C ALA A 377 12.63 8.43 18.19
N CYS A 378 12.17 7.91 17.05
CA CYS A 378 10.80 7.37 16.91
C CYS A 378 10.61 6.07 17.71
N LEU A 379 11.58 5.16 17.69
CA LEU A 379 11.57 3.92 18.48
C LEU A 379 11.54 4.24 19.98
N GLU A 380 12.43 5.12 20.43
CA GLU A 380 12.51 5.57 21.83
C GLU A 380 11.24 6.33 22.27
N PHE A 381 10.63 7.12 21.37
CA PHE A 381 9.35 7.79 21.64
C PHE A 381 8.23 6.78 21.85
N THR A 382 8.11 5.80 20.97
CA THR A 382 7.09 4.74 21.07
C THR A 382 7.25 3.97 22.38
N TYR A 383 8.47 3.56 22.69
CA TYR A 383 8.83 2.88 23.95
C TYR A 383 8.50 3.73 25.17
N ALA A 384 9.00 4.96 25.23
CA ALA A 384 8.79 5.86 26.36
C ALA A 384 7.30 6.20 26.56
N THR A 385 6.56 6.42 25.48
CA THR A 385 5.13 6.74 25.55
C THR A 385 4.33 5.58 26.12
N TRP A 386 4.67 4.34 25.74
CA TRP A 386 4.04 3.15 26.28
C TRP A 386 4.19 3.08 27.80
N PHE A 387 5.39 3.24 28.37
CA PHE A 387 5.63 3.21 29.80
C PHE A 387 5.05 4.43 30.51
N PHE A 388 5.20 5.62 29.93
CA PHE A 388 4.62 6.83 30.48
C PHE A 388 3.11 6.71 30.69
N CYS A 389 2.40 6.24 29.68
CA CYS A 389 0.95 6.03 29.75
C CYS A 389 0.55 4.90 30.69
N LYS A 390 1.40 3.87 30.87
CA LYS A 390 1.19 2.81 31.83
C LYS A 390 1.24 3.34 33.27
N ASP A 391 2.26 4.13 33.59
CA ASP A 391 2.63 4.47 34.95
C ASP A 391 1.96 5.75 35.49
N HIS A 392 1.43 6.61 34.59
CA HIS A 392 0.84 7.90 34.98
C HIS A 392 -0.69 7.88 34.97
N GLY A 393 -1.27 8.76 35.79
CA GLY A 393 -2.71 9.01 35.83
C GLY A 393 -3.20 9.87 34.66
N TYR A 394 -4.50 9.87 34.39
CA TYR A 394 -5.10 10.65 33.29
C TYR A 394 -4.78 12.16 33.33
N LYS A 395 -4.67 12.74 34.54
CA LYS A 395 -4.39 14.17 34.73
C LYS A 395 -2.93 14.54 34.43
N ASP A 396 -2.05 13.53 34.41
CA ASP A 396 -0.61 13.71 34.26
C ASP A 396 -0.15 13.51 32.82
N LEU A 397 -1.05 13.11 31.89
CA LEU A 397 -0.78 12.81 30.51
C LEU A 397 -0.58 14.09 29.67
N ASN A 398 0.49 14.83 29.95
CA ASN A 398 0.85 16.05 29.23
C ASN A 398 2.32 16.08 28.88
N THR A 399 2.67 16.96 27.95
CA THR A 399 4.03 17.11 27.41
C THR A 399 5.07 17.37 28.49
N ASP A 400 4.80 18.25 29.46
CA ASP A 400 5.77 18.61 30.51
C ASP A 400 6.12 17.41 31.39
N ASN A 401 5.12 16.63 31.77
CA ASN A 401 5.35 15.42 32.58
C ASN A 401 6.03 14.33 31.74
N PHE A 402 5.73 14.22 30.45
CA PHE A 402 6.46 13.32 29.54
C PHE A 402 7.94 13.71 29.43
N ILE A 403 8.25 15.00 29.26
CA ILE A 403 9.64 15.48 29.24
C ILE A 403 10.35 15.14 30.56
N LYS A 404 9.70 15.39 31.71
CA LYS A 404 10.27 14.99 33.02
C LYS A 404 10.50 13.49 33.11
N PHE A 405 9.57 12.67 32.58
CA PHE A 405 9.69 11.22 32.59
C PHE A 405 10.89 10.71 31.77
N ILE A 406 11.09 11.20 30.56
CA ILE A 406 12.22 10.78 29.70
C ILE A 406 13.58 11.28 30.22
N CYS A 407 13.58 12.28 31.11
CA CYS A 407 14.79 12.82 31.72
C CYS A 407 15.15 12.17 33.07
N ARG A 408 14.34 11.24 33.60
CA ARG A 408 14.68 10.49 34.81
C ARG A 408 15.91 9.61 34.59
N ASP A 409 16.72 9.41 35.62
CA ASP A 409 17.97 8.64 35.49
C ASP A 409 17.74 7.23 34.99
N GLU A 410 16.66 6.57 35.42
CA GLU A 410 16.30 5.24 34.99
C GLU A 410 15.90 5.15 33.51
N ASN A 411 15.51 6.26 32.89
CA ASN A 411 15.02 6.30 31.48
C ASN A 411 16.06 6.91 30.53
N LYS A 412 17.13 7.50 31.03
CA LYS A 412 18.11 8.24 30.20
C LYS A 412 18.78 7.40 29.13
N SER A 413 19.11 6.14 29.45
CA SER A 413 19.70 5.22 28.45
C SER A 413 18.77 4.94 27.31
N ASP A 414 17.49 4.79 27.62
CA ASP A 414 16.45 4.31 26.72
C ASP A 414 15.75 5.44 25.93
N THR A 415 16.19 6.69 26.14
CA THR A 415 15.61 7.90 25.54
C THR A 415 16.67 8.91 25.05
N LYS A 416 17.91 8.45 24.81
CA LYS A 416 19.02 9.34 24.47
C LYS A 416 18.82 10.05 23.12
N TYR A 417 18.36 9.34 22.10
CA TYR A 417 18.12 9.90 20.76
C TYR A 417 16.86 10.77 20.75
N LEU A 418 15.82 10.35 21.45
CA LEU A 418 14.60 11.16 21.63
C LEU A 418 14.90 12.50 22.29
N ARG A 419 15.65 12.49 23.40
CA ARG A 419 16.02 13.73 24.10
C ARG A 419 16.90 14.64 23.26
N ALA A 420 17.88 14.08 22.54
CA ALA A 420 18.71 14.84 21.62
C ALA A 420 17.87 15.45 20.49
N TYR A 421 16.95 14.68 19.91
CA TYR A 421 16.04 15.14 18.85
C TYR A 421 15.14 16.27 19.36
N LEU A 422 14.50 16.11 20.52
CA LEU A 422 13.60 17.12 21.08
C LEU A 422 14.36 18.42 21.44
N LYS A 423 15.59 18.31 21.97
CA LYS A 423 16.46 19.48 22.23
C LYS A 423 16.75 20.27 20.95
N GLN A 424 17.04 19.60 19.84
CA GLN A 424 17.25 20.24 18.53
C GLN A 424 15.99 20.97 18.02
N HIS A 425 14.82 20.57 18.47
CA HIS A 425 13.52 21.15 18.08
C HIS A 425 12.93 22.07 19.17
N LEU A 426 13.81 22.68 19.98
CA LEU A 426 13.48 23.72 20.95
C LEU A 426 12.53 23.28 22.08
N PHE A 427 12.60 22.02 22.49
CA PHE A 427 12.03 21.58 23.76
C PHE A 427 13.02 21.81 24.87
N ASP A 428 12.52 22.23 26.03
CA ASP A 428 13.34 22.39 27.25
C ASP A 428 13.67 21.02 27.84
N ILE A 429 14.80 20.48 27.41
CA ILE A 429 15.36 19.21 27.88
C ILE A 429 16.45 19.57 28.88
N PRO A 430 16.28 19.27 30.18
CA PRO A 430 17.30 19.56 31.22
C PRO A 430 18.66 18.95 30.86
N GLU A 431 19.71 19.72 31.00
CA GLU A 431 21.06 19.18 30.85
C GLU A 431 21.37 18.23 32.01
N VAL A 432 21.91 17.08 31.69
CA VAL A 432 22.41 16.14 32.69
C VAL A 432 23.67 16.75 33.29
N PRO A 433 23.75 16.99 34.60
CA PRO A 433 25.01 17.37 35.23
C PRO A 433 26.07 16.34 34.85
N LYS A 434 27.20 16.76 34.30
CA LYS A 434 28.36 15.87 34.12
C LYS A 434 28.69 15.32 35.50
N GLN A 435 28.48 14.03 35.72
CA GLN A 435 28.99 13.38 36.92
C GLN A 435 30.51 13.58 36.89
N ASN A 436 31.04 14.33 37.83
CA ASN A 436 32.48 14.33 38.09
C ASN A 436 32.88 12.86 38.34
N PRO A 437 33.94 12.36 37.68
CA PRO A 437 34.44 11.03 38.00
C PRO A 437 34.68 11.01 39.48
N ARG A 438 34.04 10.08 40.19
CA ARG A 438 34.33 9.81 41.62
C ARG A 438 35.84 9.61 41.70
N ILE A 439 36.51 10.49 42.40
CA ILE A 439 37.88 10.27 42.87
C ILE A 439 37.77 9.05 43.77
N GLU A 440 38.17 7.89 43.27
CA GLU A 440 38.40 6.74 44.14
C GLU A 440 39.49 7.13 45.10
N ASN A 441 39.13 7.47 46.35
CA ASN A 441 40.06 7.55 47.43
C ASN A 441 40.69 6.15 47.61
N LYS A 442 41.88 5.97 47.04
CA LYS A 442 42.75 4.89 47.45
C LYS A 442 43.04 5.10 48.92
N SER A 443 42.41 4.33 49.79
CA SER A 443 42.82 4.16 51.14
C SER A 443 44.26 3.63 51.13
N LEU A 444 45.21 4.47 51.61
CA LEU A 444 46.52 4.05 51.98
C LEU A 444 46.38 3.02 53.12
N VAL A 445 46.59 1.78 52.80
CA VAL A 445 46.86 0.76 53.79
C VAL A 445 48.33 1.01 54.23
N THR A 446 48.50 1.60 55.37
CA THR A 446 49.78 1.58 56.04
C THR A 446 49.96 0.21 56.65
N ASP A 447 50.91 -0.55 56.12
CA ASP A 447 51.46 -1.69 56.78
C ASP A 447 52.31 -1.16 57.91
N GLU A 448 52.01 -1.47 59.19
CA GLU A 448 52.90 -1.48 60.28
C GLU A 448 52.83 -2.83 61.01
N ILE A 449 53.99 -3.54 60.94
CA ILE A 449 54.60 -4.56 61.84
C ILE A 449 53.82 -5.85 62.03
#